data_b20f7db66cc57a541b119d4e61d29e68
#
_entry.id   b20f7db66cc57a541b119d4e61d29e68
#
_cell.length_a   1.000
_cell.length_b   1.000
_cell.length_c   1.000
_cell.angle_alpha   90.00
_cell.angle_beta   90.00
_cell.angle_gamma   90.00
#
_symmetry.space_group_name_H-M   'P 1'
#
loop_
_entity.id
_entity.type
_entity.pdbx_description
1 polymer ?
#
loop_
_entity_poly.entity_id
_entity_poly.type
_entity_poly.pdbx_seq_one_letter_code
_entity_poly.pdbx_strand_id
1 'polypeptide(L)'
;MAVLQMQRISICALKHDRKAILEKLQSMGMIEMHQVAQDEAGFEKMDTQSAKSSFEKRVQITENALDVLNQYTPEKKSMFASLEGNELIDKKTMEAAAAKQEAVMGVAGLLIADHKKIAEAQAEIVKRNTQIEALTPVSYTHLTLPT
;
A
#
# COMPACT_ATOMS: atom_id res chain seq x y z
N MET A 1 -27.35 30.36 1.29
CA MET A 1 -26.85 29.08 1.85
C MET A 1 -28.05 28.16 1.99
N ALA A 2 -28.01 26.98 1.36
CA ALA A 2 -29.05 25.98 1.57
C ALA A 2 -28.70 25.22 2.87
N VAL A 3 -29.59 25.30 3.87
CA VAL A 3 -29.45 24.54 5.11
C VAL A 3 -30.16 23.22 4.91
N LEU A 4 -29.38 22.12 4.88
CA LEU A 4 -29.94 20.77 4.87
C LEU A 4 -30.45 20.43 6.28
N GLN A 5 -31.72 20.02 6.38
CA GLN A 5 -32.22 19.46 7.63
C GLN A 5 -31.63 18.08 7.87
N MET A 6 -30.85 17.93 8.94
CA MET A 6 -30.30 16.67 9.38
C MET A 6 -31.10 16.11 10.56
N GLN A 7 -31.32 14.80 10.55
CA GLN A 7 -31.97 14.09 11.66
C GLN A 7 -31.01 13.05 12.24
N ARG A 8 -30.98 12.98 13.57
CA ARG A 8 -30.21 11.92 14.24
C ARG A 8 -31.05 10.65 14.31
N ILE A 9 -30.48 9.56 13.81
CA ILE A 9 -31.07 8.23 13.89
C ILE A 9 -30.15 7.30 14.67
N SER A 10 -30.74 6.35 15.40
CA SER A 10 -29.98 5.30 16.08
C SER A 10 -30.43 3.95 15.55
N ILE A 11 -29.46 3.12 15.12
CA ILE A 11 -29.72 1.79 14.58
C ILE A 11 -29.16 0.76 15.55
N CYS A 12 -30.00 -0.11 16.07
CA CYS A 12 -29.63 -1.23 16.90
C CYS A 12 -29.82 -2.53 16.11
N ALA A 13 -28.79 -3.37 16.05
CA ALA A 13 -28.81 -4.60 15.27
C ALA A 13 -27.87 -5.66 15.87
N LEU A 14 -28.00 -6.89 15.40
CA LEU A 14 -27.13 -7.98 15.82
C LEU A 14 -25.71 -7.82 15.25
N LYS A 15 -24.72 -8.24 16.01
CA LYS A 15 -23.29 -8.10 15.65
C LYS A 15 -22.95 -8.74 14.29
N HIS A 16 -23.59 -9.84 13.93
CA HIS A 16 -23.33 -10.53 12.66
C HIS A 16 -23.86 -9.74 11.45
N ASP A 17 -24.92 -8.94 11.60
CA ASP A 17 -25.50 -8.13 10.51
C ASP A 17 -24.76 -6.81 10.29
N ARG A 18 -23.83 -6.46 11.18
CA ARG A 18 -23.11 -5.18 11.17
C ARG A 18 -22.52 -4.85 9.80
N LYS A 19 -21.84 -5.81 9.17
CA LYS A 19 -21.18 -5.57 7.88
C LYS A 19 -22.20 -5.24 6.78
N ALA A 20 -23.25 -6.02 6.67
CA ALA A 20 -24.29 -5.82 5.68
C ALA A 20 -25.02 -4.47 5.85
N ILE A 21 -25.29 -4.10 7.11
CA ILE A 21 -25.93 -2.82 7.45
C ILE A 21 -25.01 -1.66 7.07
N LEU A 22 -23.73 -1.71 7.42
CA LEU A 22 -22.76 -0.67 7.10
C LEU A 22 -22.56 -0.51 5.59
N GLU A 23 -22.48 -1.60 4.84
CA GLU A 23 -22.40 -1.58 3.38
C GLU A 23 -23.65 -0.94 2.77
N LYS A 24 -24.84 -1.25 3.31
CA LYS A 24 -26.08 -0.64 2.86
C LYS A 24 -26.12 0.84 3.15
N LEU A 25 -25.76 1.27 4.37
CA LEU A 25 -25.70 2.67 4.77
C LEU A 25 -24.70 3.46 3.90
N GLN A 26 -23.51 2.88 3.68
CA GLN A 26 -22.51 3.48 2.82
C GLN A 26 -23.01 3.64 1.36
N SER A 27 -23.73 2.65 0.84
CA SER A 27 -24.30 2.73 -0.52
C SER A 27 -25.34 3.82 -0.70
N MET A 28 -25.97 4.28 0.37
CA MET A 28 -26.94 5.38 0.33
C MET A 28 -26.28 6.75 0.20
N GLY A 29 -25.03 6.91 0.66
CA GLY A 29 -24.26 8.16 0.53
C GLY A 29 -24.82 9.37 1.27
N MET A 30 -25.80 9.19 2.17
CA MET A 30 -26.54 10.26 2.84
C MET A 30 -26.36 10.29 4.36
N ILE A 31 -25.51 9.41 4.90
CA ILE A 31 -25.43 9.15 6.34
C ILE A 31 -24.02 9.44 6.83
N GLU A 32 -23.92 10.29 7.82
CA GLU A 32 -22.72 10.53 8.59
C GLU A 32 -22.76 9.71 9.89
N MET A 33 -21.71 8.94 10.15
CA MET A 33 -21.65 8.10 11.34
C MET A 33 -20.83 8.77 12.44
N HIS A 34 -21.45 8.89 13.62
CA HIS A 34 -20.79 9.38 14.83
C HIS A 34 -20.53 8.23 15.82
N GLN A 35 -19.44 8.32 16.55
CA GLN A 35 -19.21 7.41 17.68
C GLN A 35 -20.10 7.83 18.85
N VAL A 36 -20.83 6.87 19.43
CA VAL A 36 -21.56 7.08 20.66
C VAL A 36 -20.55 7.14 21.83
N ALA A 37 -20.70 8.12 22.73
CA ALA A 37 -19.89 8.17 23.95
C ALA A 37 -20.14 6.91 24.79
N GLN A 38 -19.07 6.37 25.35
CA GLN A 38 -19.07 5.06 26.04
C GLN A 38 -20.04 5.00 27.25
N ASP A 39 -20.34 6.16 27.83
CA ASP A 39 -21.10 6.25 29.11
C ASP A 39 -22.63 6.19 28.96
N GLU A 40 -23.18 6.33 27.75
CA GLU A 40 -24.64 6.52 27.60
C GLU A 40 -25.44 5.22 27.38
N ALA A 41 -24.82 4.07 27.03
CA ALA A 41 -25.62 2.95 26.54
C ALA A 41 -25.16 1.56 26.97
N GLY A 42 -24.14 1.39 27.78
CA GLY A 42 -23.63 0.07 28.16
C GLY A 42 -23.09 -0.77 26.97
N PHE A 43 -22.82 -0.13 25.84
CA PHE A 43 -22.23 -0.78 24.67
C PHE A 43 -20.71 -0.62 24.67
N GLU A 44 -19.99 -1.72 24.53
CA GLU A 44 -18.55 -1.69 24.37
C GLU A 44 -18.16 -1.38 22.91
N LYS A 45 -17.14 -0.53 22.76
CA LYS A 45 -16.55 -0.25 21.46
C LYS A 45 -15.86 -1.51 20.92
N MET A 46 -16.26 -1.96 19.74
CA MET A 46 -15.60 -3.09 19.09
C MET A 46 -14.17 -2.72 18.69
N ASP A 47 -13.19 -3.51 19.13
CA ASP A 47 -11.81 -3.35 18.67
C ASP A 47 -11.69 -3.74 17.19
N THR A 48 -11.30 -2.77 16.39
CA THR A 48 -11.03 -2.93 14.95
C THR A 48 -9.56 -2.69 14.61
N GLN A 49 -8.70 -2.52 15.62
CA GLN A 49 -7.29 -2.16 15.42
C GLN A 49 -6.53 -3.22 14.62
N SER A 50 -6.77 -4.48 14.92
CA SER A 50 -6.18 -5.61 14.19
C SER A 50 -6.53 -5.60 12.70
N ALA A 51 -7.82 -5.40 12.37
CA ALA A 51 -8.27 -5.30 10.99
C ALA A 51 -7.66 -4.09 10.29
N LYS A 52 -7.67 -2.92 10.93
CA LYS A 52 -7.07 -1.70 10.41
C LYS A 52 -5.59 -1.89 10.09
N SER A 53 -4.82 -2.42 11.05
CA SER A 53 -3.39 -2.70 10.86
C SER A 53 -3.12 -3.68 9.71
N SER A 54 -3.99 -4.68 9.51
CA SER A 54 -3.90 -5.61 8.39
C SER A 54 -4.09 -4.91 7.04
N PHE A 55 -5.08 -4.01 6.94
CA PHE A 55 -5.29 -3.22 5.72
C PHE A 55 -4.13 -2.26 5.46
N GLU A 56 -3.64 -1.56 6.46
CA GLU A 56 -2.50 -0.64 6.35
C GLU A 56 -1.25 -1.36 5.83
N LYS A 57 -0.95 -2.56 6.35
CA LYS A 57 0.16 -3.37 5.84
C LYS A 57 0.00 -3.75 4.37
N ARG A 58 -1.22 -4.11 3.95
CA ARG A 58 -1.49 -4.45 2.53
C ARG A 58 -1.32 -3.23 1.63
N VAL A 59 -1.81 -2.07 2.04
CA VAL A 59 -1.60 -0.80 1.33
C VAL A 59 -0.12 -0.53 1.17
N GLN A 60 0.67 -0.61 2.25
CA GLN A 60 2.11 -0.36 2.22
C GLN A 60 2.86 -1.32 1.26
N ILE A 61 2.51 -2.62 1.27
CA ILE A 61 3.10 -3.59 0.34
C ILE A 61 2.79 -3.21 -1.11
N THR A 62 1.56 -2.80 -1.39
CA THR A 62 1.15 -2.43 -2.75
C THR A 62 1.83 -1.15 -3.21
N GLU A 63 1.93 -0.14 -2.35
CA GLU A 63 2.67 1.10 -2.61
C GLU A 63 4.14 0.83 -2.91
N ASN A 64 4.82 0.05 -2.06
CA ASN A 64 6.21 -0.34 -2.29
C ASN A 64 6.40 -1.08 -3.63
N ALA A 65 5.46 -1.96 -3.99
CA ALA A 65 5.52 -2.66 -5.27
C ALA A 65 5.32 -1.72 -6.46
N LEU A 66 4.41 -0.74 -6.34
CA LEU A 66 4.22 0.30 -7.36
C LEU A 66 5.46 1.19 -7.52
N ASP A 67 6.12 1.54 -6.42
CA ASP A 67 7.36 2.31 -6.45
C ASP A 67 8.47 1.55 -7.19
N VAL A 68 8.59 0.24 -6.94
CA VAL A 68 9.52 -0.62 -7.69
C VAL A 68 9.16 -0.65 -9.18
N LEU A 69 7.89 -0.84 -9.53
CA LEU A 69 7.44 -0.83 -10.93
C LEU A 69 7.75 0.50 -11.62
N ASN A 70 7.50 1.62 -10.95
CA ASN A 70 7.77 2.95 -11.48
C ASN A 70 9.26 3.21 -11.77
N GLN A 71 10.18 2.52 -11.06
CA GLN A 71 11.61 2.61 -11.35
C GLN A 71 11.97 1.95 -12.68
N TYR A 72 11.31 0.84 -13.04
CA TYR A 72 11.62 0.07 -14.25
C TYR A 72 10.72 0.44 -15.44
N THR A 73 9.47 0.77 -15.18
CA THR A 73 8.46 1.12 -16.18
C THR A 73 7.68 2.36 -15.75
N PRO A 74 8.30 3.55 -15.81
CA PRO A 74 7.63 4.77 -15.39
C PRO A 74 6.41 5.05 -16.28
N GLU A 75 5.26 5.23 -15.66
CA GLU A 75 4.06 5.68 -16.37
C GLU A 75 4.26 7.11 -16.88
N LYS A 76 3.95 7.34 -18.15
CA LYS A 76 3.91 8.67 -18.73
C LYS A 76 2.67 9.41 -18.21
N LYS A 77 2.79 10.00 -17.03
CA LYS A 77 1.72 10.88 -16.53
C LYS A 77 1.63 12.12 -17.41
N SER A 78 0.41 12.46 -17.86
CA SER A 78 0.13 13.74 -18.51
C SER A 78 0.56 14.89 -17.58
N MET A 79 1.10 15.98 -18.13
CA MET A 79 1.42 17.19 -17.36
C MET A 79 0.19 17.75 -16.62
N PHE A 80 -1.02 17.39 -17.05
CA PHE A 80 -2.29 17.81 -16.46
C PHE A 80 -2.90 16.76 -15.50
N ALA A 81 -2.29 15.59 -15.32
CA ALA A 81 -2.82 14.53 -14.46
C ALA A 81 -3.04 14.98 -13.01
N SER A 82 -2.26 15.94 -12.51
CA SER A 82 -2.46 16.53 -11.18
C SER A 82 -3.65 17.49 -11.08
N LEU A 83 -4.18 17.97 -12.22
CA LEU A 83 -5.34 18.86 -12.30
C LEU A 83 -6.64 18.09 -12.57
N GLU A 84 -6.55 16.90 -13.14
CA GLU A 84 -7.72 16.07 -13.49
C GLU A 84 -8.37 15.40 -12.26
N GLY A 85 -7.69 15.43 -11.11
CA GLY A 85 -8.17 14.79 -9.89
C GLY A 85 -8.03 13.26 -9.95
N ASN A 86 -8.63 12.58 -8.98
CA ASN A 86 -8.64 11.12 -8.92
C ASN A 86 -9.65 10.54 -9.92
N GLU A 87 -9.25 9.48 -10.61
CA GLU A 87 -10.14 8.74 -11.50
C GLU A 87 -11.34 8.16 -10.75
N LEU A 88 -12.54 8.33 -11.31
CA LEU A 88 -13.76 7.76 -10.75
C LEU A 88 -13.82 6.27 -11.09
N ILE A 89 -13.72 5.45 -10.06
CA ILE A 89 -13.79 3.99 -10.18
C ILE A 89 -15.21 3.50 -9.94
N ASP A 90 -15.77 2.74 -10.86
CA ASP A 90 -17.07 2.08 -10.70
C ASP A 90 -17.01 1.00 -9.60
N LYS A 91 -18.12 0.84 -8.87
CA LYS A 91 -18.27 -0.18 -7.82
C LYS A 91 -17.93 -1.60 -8.29
N LYS A 92 -18.35 -1.96 -9.50
CA LYS A 92 -18.05 -3.28 -10.08
C LYS A 92 -16.56 -3.50 -10.30
N THR A 93 -15.85 -2.48 -10.76
CA THR A 93 -14.39 -2.51 -10.93
C THR A 93 -13.68 -2.67 -9.59
N MET A 94 -14.15 -1.96 -8.56
CA MET A 94 -13.62 -2.09 -7.20
C MET A 94 -13.85 -3.50 -6.62
N GLU A 95 -15.06 -4.07 -6.80
CA GLU A 95 -15.38 -5.44 -6.37
C GLU A 95 -14.55 -6.49 -7.11
N ALA A 96 -14.34 -6.32 -8.43
CA ALA A 96 -13.49 -7.20 -9.22
C ALA A 96 -12.00 -7.12 -8.80
N ALA A 97 -11.52 -5.93 -8.45
CA ALA A 97 -10.18 -5.75 -7.90
C ALA A 97 -10.04 -6.42 -6.52
N ALA A 98 -11.04 -6.26 -5.66
CA ALA A 98 -11.09 -6.91 -4.35
C ALA A 98 -11.07 -8.44 -4.46
N ALA A 99 -11.75 -9.02 -5.43
CA ALA A 99 -11.73 -10.47 -5.68
C ALA A 99 -10.35 -10.99 -6.11
N LYS A 100 -9.50 -10.14 -6.73
CA LYS A 100 -8.13 -10.48 -7.14
C LYS A 100 -7.07 -10.13 -6.10
N GLN A 101 -7.47 -9.64 -4.94
CA GLN A 101 -6.56 -9.10 -3.92
C GLN A 101 -5.41 -10.07 -3.55
N GLU A 102 -5.71 -11.34 -3.30
CA GLU A 102 -4.68 -12.32 -2.91
C GLU A 102 -3.65 -12.56 -4.03
N ALA A 103 -4.09 -12.62 -5.28
CA ALA A 103 -3.18 -12.75 -6.41
C ALA A 103 -2.27 -11.52 -6.56
N VAL A 104 -2.84 -10.32 -6.44
CA VAL A 104 -2.08 -9.06 -6.50
C VAL A 104 -1.07 -9.00 -5.36
N MET A 105 -1.44 -9.36 -4.13
CA MET A 105 -0.53 -9.38 -3.00
C MET A 105 0.61 -10.38 -3.20
N GLY A 106 0.34 -11.54 -3.78
CA GLY A 106 1.38 -12.52 -4.14
C GLY A 106 2.39 -11.95 -5.12
N VAL A 107 1.92 -11.34 -6.19
CA VAL A 107 2.80 -10.70 -7.21
C VAL A 107 3.58 -9.54 -6.61
N ALA A 108 2.96 -8.68 -5.83
CA ALA A 108 3.63 -7.56 -5.16
C ALA A 108 4.76 -8.04 -4.23
N GLY A 109 4.52 -9.11 -3.48
CA GLY A 109 5.54 -9.71 -2.62
C GLY A 109 6.74 -10.25 -3.39
N LEU A 110 6.49 -10.95 -4.51
CA LEU A 110 7.56 -11.46 -5.38
C LEU A 110 8.37 -10.31 -6.00
N LEU A 111 7.71 -9.28 -6.48
CA LEU A 111 8.37 -8.12 -7.09
C LEU A 111 9.31 -7.42 -6.10
N ILE A 112 8.86 -7.19 -4.87
CA ILE A 112 9.69 -6.58 -3.81
C ILE A 112 10.87 -7.49 -3.47
N ALA A 113 10.65 -8.80 -3.38
CA ALA A 113 11.72 -9.76 -3.09
C ALA A 113 12.78 -9.81 -4.18
N ASP A 114 12.37 -9.77 -5.45
CA ASP A 114 13.31 -9.78 -6.57
C ASP A 114 14.07 -8.44 -6.69
N HIS A 115 13.40 -7.31 -6.45
CA HIS A 115 14.08 -6.01 -6.37
C HIS A 115 15.17 -6.01 -5.28
N LYS A 116 14.88 -6.58 -4.12
CA LYS A 116 15.86 -6.73 -3.04
C LYS A 116 17.07 -7.57 -3.47
N LYS A 117 16.85 -8.70 -4.14
CA LYS A 117 17.95 -9.54 -4.68
C LYS A 117 18.81 -8.78 -5.69
N ILE A 118 18.20 -7.97 -6.55
CA ILE A 118 18.92 -7.12 -7.51
C ILE A 118 19.81 -6.14 -6.76
N ALA A 119 19.28 -5.44 -5.75
CA ALA A 119 20.05 -4.50 -4.95
C ALA A 119 21.21 -5.18 -4.20
N GLU A 120 20.99 -6.36 -3.64
CA GLU A 120 22.02 -7.15 -2.98
C GLU A 120 23.13 -7.59 -3.97
N ALA A 121 22.75 -8.03 -5.16
CA ALA A 121 23.71 -8.40 -6.20
C ALA A 121 24.53 -7.20 -6.68
N GLN A 122 23.91 -6.03 -6.87
CA GLN A 122 24.59 -4.80 -7.22
C GLN A 122 25.60 -4.37 -6.15
N ALA A 123 25.22 -4.45 -4.88
CA ALA A 123 26.11 -4.14 -3.76
C ALA A 123 27.33 -5.09 -3.72
N GLU A 124 27.12 -6.37 -3.99
CA GLU A 124 28.21 -7.36 -4.05
C GLU A 124 29.15 -7.08 -5.24
N ILE A 125 28.62 -6.70 -6.40
CA ILE A 125 29.44 -6.31 -7.56
C ILE A 125 30.31 -5.10 -7.22
N VAL A 126 29.77 -4.06 -6.61
CA VAL A 126 30.53 -2.87 -6.19
C VAL A 126 31.62 -3.24 -5.22
N LYS A 127 31.32 -4.07 -4.21
CA LYS A 127 32.30 -4.56 -3.24
C LYS A 127 33.45 -5.30 -3.90
N ARG A 128 33.15 -6.20 -4.85
CA ARG A 128 34.18 -6.96 -5.57
C ARG A 128 35.03 -6.08 -6.47
N ASN A 129 34.43 -5.10 -7.14
CA ASN A 129 35.19 -4.14 -7.96
C ASN A 129 36.18 -3.34 -7.10
N THR A 130 35.76 -2.87 -5.93
CA THR A 130 36.66 -2.17 -4.99
C THR A 130 37.80 -3.08 -4.53
N GLN A 131 37.55 -4.36 -4.30
CA GLN A 131 38.62 -5.32 -3.96
C GLN A 131 39.62 -5.53 -5.11
N ILE A 132 39.13 -5.61 -6.35
CA ILE A 132 39.98 -5.73 -7.54
C ILE A 132 40.83 -4.47 -7.71
N GLU A 133 40.27 -3.29 -7.58
CA GLU A 133 41.00 -2.02 -7.64
C GLU A 133 42.07 -1.92 -6.56
N ALA A 134 41.82 -2.40 -5.35
CA ALA A 134 42.79 -2.40 -4.26
C ALA A 134 43.96 -3.36 -4.50
N LEU A 135 43.73 -4.45 -5.23
CA LEU A 135 44.78 -5.45 -5.55
C LEU A 135 45.63 -5.08 -6.79
N THR A 136 45.10 -4.26 -7.68
CA THR A 136 45.77 -3.85 -8.93
C THR A 136 47.15 -3.19 -8.69
N PRO A 137 47.33 -2.22 -7.73
CA PRO A 137 48.64 -1.61 -7.46
C PRO A 137 49.68 -2.61 -6.97
N VAL A 138 49.26 -3.61 -6.19
CA VAL A 138 50.18 -4.64 -5.63
C VAL A 138 50.74 -5.55 -6.73
N SER A 139 49.93 -5.84 -7.74
CA SER A 139 50.35 -6.66 -8.89
C SER A 139 51.48 -5.99 -9.71
N TYR A 140 51.41 -4.68 -9.93
CA TYR A 140 52.44 -3.94 -10.67
C TYR A 140 53.75 -3.81 -9.89
N THR A 141 53.70 -3.67 -8.57
CA THR A 141 54.92 -3.56 -7.76
C THR A 141 55.70 -4.90 -7.63
N HIS A 142 55.01 -6.03 -7.72
CA HIS A 142 55.64 -7.35 -7.66
C HIS A 142 56.33 -7.79 -8.99
N LEU A 143 55.86 -7.25 -10.13
CA LEU A 143 56.39 -7.60 -11.46
C LEU A 143 57.63 -6.76 -11.87
N THR A 144 58.03 -5.76 -11.11
CA THR A 144 59.14 -4.84 -11.46
C THR A 144 60.38 -4.99 -10.57
N LEU A 145 60.56 -6.10 -9.87
CA LEU A 145 61.83 -6.37 -9.21
C LEU A 145 62.85 -6.89 -10.26
N PRO A 146 63.90 -6.10 -10.62
CA PRO A 146 64.95 -6.59 -11.49
C PRO A 146 65.77 -7.61 -10.71
N THR A 147 66.06 -8.75 -11.32
CA THR A 147 67.06 -9.72 -10.91
C THR A 147 68.44 -9.13 -11.06
#